data_933583b64dbf60f6a8078f72f88d6334
#
_entry.id   933583b64dbf60f6a8078f72f88d6334
#
_cell.length_a   1.000
_cell.length_b   1.000
_cell.length_c   1.000
_cell.angle_alpha   90.00
_cell.angle_beta   90.00
_cell.angle_gamma   90.00
#
_symmetry.space_group_name_H-M   'P 1'
#
loop_
_entity.id
_entity.type
_entity.pdbx_description
1 polymer ?
#
loop_
_entity_poly.entity_id
_entity_poly.type
_entity_poly.pdbx_seq_one_letter_code
_entity_poly.pdbx_strand_id
1 'polypeptide(L)'
;MSRFKLFSITLVILLTLNSCQSRQTIWNPVESTINEIQDALILGEITCRNLVSIYLQRIETYDKPNGINAITVINSQALEKADKLDRLLESGDSLPELFCIPIIVKDNFDTHDMVTTGGSVVLRDSYPPDDAFMVGKLRDAGAIIIAKSNMAEWAFSPRETVSSSFGRTANAYDINFVPAGSSGGTASAV
;
A
#
# COMPACT_ATOMS: atom_id res chain seq x y z
N MET A 1 16.36 20.87 64.62
CA MET A 1 15.47 19.84 64.03
C MET A 1 14.70 20.41 62.84
N SER A 2 15.33 20.66 61.70
CA SER A 2 14.61 21.21 60.51
C SER A 2 15.29 20.98 59.17
N ARG A 3 16.07 19.92 58.99
CA ARG A 3 16.71 19.62 57.70
C ARG A 3 16.35 18.25 57.06
N PHE A 4 15.48 17.48 57.72
CA PHE A 4 15.13 16.12 57.24
C PHE A 4 13.80 16.03 56.47
N LYS A 5 12.97 17.08 56.43
CA LYS A 5 11.66 17.05 55.75
C LYS A 5 11.68 17.53 54.29
N LEU A 6 12.76 18.15 53.82
CA LEU A 6 12.81 18.65 52.42
C LEU A 6 13.30 17.57 51.42
N PHE A 7 13.97 16.51 51.90
CA PHE A 7 14.54 15.46 51.00
C PHE A 7 13.52 14.39 50.57
N SER A 8 12.42 14.24 51.34
CA SER A 8 11.38 13.24 51.00
C SER A 8 10.39 13.68 49.93
N ILE A 9 10.19 14.96 49.73
CA ILE A 9 9.22 15.47 48.73
C ILE A 9 9.80 15.50 47.33
N THR A 10 11.12 15.71 47.19
CA THR A 10 11.79 15.73 45.89
C THR A 10 11.93 14.33 45.25
N LEU A 11 11.98 13.28 46.09
CA LEU A 11 12.08 11.88 45.57
C LEU A 11 10.76 11.34 45.05
N VAL A 12 9.62 11.82 45.53
CA VAL A 12 8.29 11.38 45.09
C VAL A 12 7.91 12.00 43.72
N ILE A 13 8.39 13.21 43.41
CA ILE A 13 8.11 13.89 42.14
C ILE A 13 8.92 13.29 40.98
N LEU A 14 10.10 12.68 41.22
CA LEU A 14 10.89 12.01 40.18
C LEU A 14 10.35 10.64 39.75
N LEU A 15 9.49 10.01 40.57
CA LEU A 15 8.93 8.67 40.26
C LEU A 15 7.65 8.69 39.42
N THR A 16 7.05 9.87 39.20
CA THR A 16 5.79 9.98 38.44
C THR A 16 5.97 10.35 36.98
N LEU A 17 7.21 10.57 36.50
CA LEU A 17 7.49 10.95 35.11
C LEU A 17 7.85 9.77 34.15
N ASN A 18 7.82 8.53 34.64
CA ASN A 18 8.20 7.36 33.86
C ASN A 18 7.03 6.48 33.40
N SER A 19 5.84 7.00 33.28
CA SER A 19 4.68 6.17 32.88
C SER A 19 3.88 6.78 31.75
N CYS A 20 4.52 7.06 30.62
CA CYS A 20 3.82 7.19 29.36
C CYS A 20 4.74 6.79 28.20
N GLN A 21 5.31 5.58 28.27
CA GLN A 21 5.70 4.88 27.07
C GLN A 21 4.44 4.22 26.54
N SER A 22 3.71 4.95 25.69
CA SER A 22 2.72 4.34 24.81
C SER A 22 3.45 3.22 24.06
N ARG A 23 3.16 1.96 24.37
CA ARG A 23 3.44 0.87 23.43
C ARG A 23 2.74 1.29 22.14
N GLN A 24 3.48 1.79 21.17
CA GLN A 24 3.01 1.81 19.79
C GLN A 24 2.78 0.35 19.45
N THR A 25 1.56 -0.11 19.57
CA THR A 25 1.13 -1.35 18.95
C THR A 25 1.36 -1.11 17.46
N ILE A 26 2.34 -1.83 16.88
CA ILE A 26 2.56 -1.78 15.43
C ILE A 26 1.28 -2.33 14.83
N TRP A 27 0.47 -1.44 14.27
CA TRP A 27 -0.75 -1.85 13.56
C TRP A 27 -0.37 -2.75 12.38
N ASN A 28 -1.09 -3.86 12.21
CA ASN A 28 -0.77 -4.86 11.18
C ASN A 28 -1.90 -4.90 10.14
N PRO A 29 -1.63 -4.57 8.86
CA PRO A 29 -2.64 -4.57 7.80
C PRO A 29 -3.03 -5.96 7.29
N VAL A 30 -2.38 -7.04 7.75
CA VAL A 30 -2.64 -8.39 7.27
C VAL A 30 -4.05 -8.80 7.65
N GLU A 31 -4.83 -9.24 6.66
CA GLU A 31 -6.24 -9.64 6.79
C GLU A 31 -7.19 -8.51 7.26
N SER A 32 -6.76 -7.25 7.23
CA SER A 32 -7.60 -6.12 7.63
C SER A 32 -8.62 -5.79 6.54
N THR A 33 -9.85 -5.54 6.96
CA THR A 33 -10.91 -5.00 6.10
C THR A 33 -10.72 -3.50 5.84
N ILE A 34 -11.40 -2.97 4.82
CA ILE A 34 -11.41 -1.53 4.53
C ILE A 34 -11.87 -0.73 5.75
N ASN A 35 -12.92 -1.18 6.44
CA ASN A 35 -13.45 -0.49 7.61
C ASN A 35 -12.43 -0.46 8.76
N GLU A 36 -11.77 -1.57 9.06
CA GLU A 36 -10.74 -1.63 10.10
C GLU A 36 -9.55 -0.72 9.79
N ILE A 37 -9.14 -0.62 8.51
CA ILE A 37 -8.11 0.31 8.07
C ILE A 37 -8.56 1.76 8.31
N GLN A 38 -9.77 2.11 7.91
CA GLN A 38 -10.31 3.46 8.06
C GLN A 38 -10.51 3.84 9.52
N ASP A 39 -11.00 2.93 10.35
CA ASP A 39 -11.13 3.14 11.79
C ASP A 39 -9.76 3.42 12.42
N ALA A 40 -8.72 2.63 12.09
CA ALA A 40 -7.36 2.83 12.59
C ALA A 40 -6.77 4.19 12.17
N LEU A 41 -7.04 4.65 10.94
CA LEU A 41 -6.63 5.96 10.46
C LEU A 41 -7.34 7.09 11.22
N ILE A 42 -8.66 6.99 11.41
CA ILE A 42 -9.47 7.98 12.12
C ILE A 42 -9.09 8.06 13.60
N LEU A 43 -8.79 6.92 14.22
CA LEU A 43 -8.34 6.84 15.61
C LEU A 43 -6.87 7.28 15.79
N GLY A 44 -6.13 7.51 14.72
CA GLY A 44 -4.71 7.90 14.76
C GLY A 44 -3.77 6.77 15.16
N GLU A 45 -4.21 5.51 15.06
CA GLU A 45 -3.38 4.33 15.32
C GLU A 45 -2.32 4.13 14.24
N ILE A 46 -2.61 4.58 13.02
CA ILE A 46 -1.72 4.59 11.87
C ILE A 46 -1.97 5.85 11.02
N THR A 47 -0.96 6.32 10.29
CA THR A 47 -1.13 7.35 9.26
C THR A 47 -1.28 6.72 7.88
N CYS A 48 -1.87 7.45 6.94
CA CYS A 48 -1.98 7.04 5.55
C CYS A 48 -0.59 6.75 4.94
N ARG A 49 0.38 7.62 5.24
CA ARG A 49 1.77 7.41 4.82
C ARG A 49 2.35 6.10 5.35
N ASN A 50 2.15 5.80 6.64
CA ASN A 50 2.65 4.56 7.25
C ASN A 50 1.99 3.33 6.65
N LEU A 51 0.67 3.36 6.43
CA LEU A 51 -0.07 2.29 5.76
C LEU A 51 0.51 1.98 4.38
N VAL A 52 0.64 3.00 3.52
CA VAL A 52 1.22 2.84 2.17
C VAL A 52 2.66 2.33 2.26
N SER A 53 3.48 2.84 3.19
CA SER A 53 4.86 2.39 3.39
C SER A 53 4.93 0.90 3.75
N ILE A 54 4.03 0.40 4.60
CA ILE A 54 3.97 -1.02 4.97
C ILE A 54 3.70 -1.88 3.72
N TYR A 55 2.73 -1.52 2.87
CA TYR A 55 2.45 -2.27 1.65
C TYR A 55 3.60 -2.22 0.65
N LEU A 56 4.23 -1.07 0.45
CA LEU A 56 5.41 -0.95 -0.41
C LEU A 56 6.56 -1.82 0.09
N GLN A 57 6.82 -1.82 1.40
CA GLN A 57 7.85 -2.68 2.00
C GLN A 57 7.51 -4.17 1.84
N ARG A 58 6.23 -4.57 1.95
CA ARG A 58 5.81 -5.95 1.69
C ARG A 58 6.07 -6.35 0.24
N ILE A 59 5.77 -5.49 -0.73
CA ILE A 59 6.09 -5.73 -2.14
C ILE A 59 7.59 -5.93 -2.32
N GLU A 60 8.42 -5.05 -1.76
CA GLU A 60 9.87 -5.16 -1.84
C GLU A 60 10.40 -6.46 -1.21
N THR A 61 9.82 -6.86 -0.08
CA THR A 61 10.27 -8.02 0.68
C THR A 61 9.85 -9.35 0.05
N TYR A 62 8.63 -9.43 -0.48
CA TYR A 62 8.02 -10.72 -0.82
C TYR A 62 7.89 -10.97 -2.32
N ASP A 63 7.73 -9.94 -3.14
CA ASP A 63 7.41 -10.14 -4.56
C ASP A 63 8.58 -10.74 -5.34
N LYS A 64 9.56 -9.93 -5.70
CA LYS A 64 10.69 -10.38 -6.52
C LYS A 64 11.69 -11.27 -5.79
N PRO A 65 12.09 -11.00 -4.53
CA PRO A 65 13.03 -11.86 -3.83
C PRO A 65 12.55 -13.30 -3.67
N ASN A 66 11.23 -13.52 -3.55
CA ASN A 66 10.64 -14.84 -3.44
C ASN A 66 10.21 -15.43 -4.80
N GLY A 67 10.43 -14.74 -5.90
CA GLY A 67 10.15 -15.24 -7.25
C GLY A 67 8.68 -15.18 -7.65
N ILE A 68 7.84 -14.42 -6.94
CA ILE A 68 6.40 -14.26 -7.26
C ILE A 68 6.24 -13.42 -8.53
N ASN A 69 6.91 -12.26 -8.60
CA ASN A 69 6.87 -11.34 -9.74
C ASN A 69 5.44 -10.92 -10.13
N ALA A 70 4.64 -10.58 -9.11
CA ALA A 70 3.26 -10.13 -9.26
C ALA A 70 3.16 -8.65 -9.64
N ILE A 71 4.12 -7.82 -9.17
CA ILE A 71 4.15 -6.38 -9.33
C ILE A 71 5.15 -5.97 -10.42
N THR A 72 4.70 -5.11 -11.33
CA THR A 72 5.50 -4.62 -12.47
C THR A 72 6.11 -3.26 -12.23
N VAL A 73 5.28 -2.31 -11.79
CA VAL A 73 5.65 -0.91 -11.58
C VAL A 73 5.12 -0.43 -10.25
N ILE A 74 5.97 0.22 -9.47
CA ILE A 74 5.60 0.92 -8.24
C ILE A 74 5.30 2.38 -8.58
N ASN A 75 4.22 2.92 -8.02
CA ASN A 75 3.90 4.33 -8.16
C ASN A 75 4.82 5.19 -7.29
N SER A 76 5.73 5.93 -7.89
CA SER A 76 6.66 6.81 -7.18
C SER A 76 5.97 7.96 -6.43
N GLN A 77 4.71 8.28 -6.78
CA GLN A 77 3.93 9.34 -6.14
C GLN A 77 3.04 8.82 -4.99
N ALA A 78 3.03 7.50 -4.71
CA ALA A 78 2.12 6.91 -3.72
C ALA A 78 2.26 7.55 -2.32
N LEU A 79 3.49 7.75 -1.86
CA LEU A 79 3.75 8.37 -0.55
C LEU A 79 3.38 9.85 -0.49
N GLU A 80 3.59 10.60 -1.58
CA GLU A 80 3.16 12.01 -1.65
C GLU A 80 1.63 12.12 -1.60
N LYS A 81 0.93 11.20 -2.27
CA LYS A 81 -0.54 11.13 -2.24
C LYS A 81 -1.04 10.77 -0.84
N ALA A 82 -0.36 9.85 -0.15
CA ALA A 82 -0.64 9.51 1.24
C ALA A 82 -0.50 10.72 2.17
N ASP A 83 0.59 11.51 2.02
CA ASP A 83 0.79 12.74 2.81
C ASP A 83 -0.32 13.77 2.58
N LYS A 84 -0.89 13.84 1.37
CA LYS A 84 -2.02 14.73 1.08
C LYS A 84 -3.30 14.29 1.80
N LEU A 85 -3.52 12.98 1.89
CA LEU A 85 -4.67 12.42 2.60
C LEU A 85 -4.50 12.52 4.13
N ASP A 86 -3.30 12.36 4.67
CA ASP A 86 -3.03 12.63 6.09
C ASP A 86 -3.41 14.08 6.46
N ARG A 87 -3.02 15.05 5.63
CA ARG A 87 -3.42 16.46 5.83
C ARG A 87 -4.92 16.70 5.69
N LEU A 88 -5.61 15.98 4.80
CA LEU A 88 -7.07 16.05 4.67
C LEU A 88 -7.75 15.56 5.95
N LEU A 89 -7.26 14.47 6.55
CA LEU A 89 -7.76 13.96 7.82
C LEU A 89 -7.58 14.98 8.95
N GLU A 90 -6.40 15.63 9.01
CA GLU A 90 -6.09 16.65 10.01
C GLU A 90 -6.96 17.91 9.87
N SER A 91 -7.40 18.27 8.65
CA SER A 91 -8.27 19.41 8.42
C SER A 91 -9.69 19.24 8.96
N GLY A 92 -10.12 17.99 9.22
CA GLY A 92 -11.47 17.67 9.66
C GLY A 92 -12.53 17.75 8.54
N ASP A 93 -12.08 17.80 7.29
CA ASP A 93 -12.97 17.79 6.13
C ASP A 93 -13.62 16.41 5.95
N SER A 94 -14.68 16.36 5.12
CA SER A 94 -15.35 15.12 4.78
C SER A 94 -14.41 14.17 4.04
N LEU A 95 -14.27 12.94 4.53
CA LEU A 95 -13.41 11.93 3.94
C LEU A 95 -14.15 11.19 2.81
N PRO A 96 -13.47 10.89 1.70
CA PRO A 96 -14.04 10.09 0.63
C PRO A 96 -14.18 8.61 1.02
N GLU A 97 -15.03 7.86 0.31
CA GLU A 97 -15.43 6.49 0.66
C GLU A 97 -14.27 5.49 0.78
N LEU A 98 -13.26 5.59 -0.11
CA LEU A 98 -12.06 4.75 -0.09
C LEU A 98 -10.84 5.51 0.44
N PHE A 99 -11.07 6.44 1.37
CA PHE A 99 -10.01 7.24 1.96
C PHE A 99 -8.79 6.40 2.35
N CYS A 100 -7.65 6.71 1.74
CA CYS A 100 -6.36 6.09 2.00
C CYS A 100 -6.27 4.57 1.72
N ILE A 101 -7.20 3.96 1.02
CA ILE A 101 -7.12 2.52 0.72
C ILE A 101 -6.09 2.29 -0.39
N PRO A 102 -5.00 1.52 -0.13
CA PRO A 102 -4.00 1.21 -1.13
C PRO A 102 -4.55 0.17 -2.12
N ILE A 103 -4.44 0.46 -3.41
CA ILE A 103 -4.94 -0.41 -4.48
C ILE A 103 -3.82 -0.67 -5.49
N ILE A 104 -3.74 -1.91 -5.98
CA ILE A 104 -2.98 -2.27 -7.18
C ILE A 104 -3.94 -2.39 -8.36
N VAL A 105 -3.51 -1.97 -9.55
CA VAL A 105 -4.29 -2.12 -10.77
C VAL A 105 -3.54 -2.95 -11.81
N LYS A 106 -4.27 -3.76 -12.56
CA LYS A 106 -3.69 -4.57 -13.64
C LYS A 106 -3.05 -3.69 -14.70
N ASP A 107 -1.98 -4.14 -15.31
CA ASP A 107 -1.16 -3.36 -16.25
C ASP A 107 -1.84 -3.07 -17.61
N ASN A 108 -3.13 -3.33 -17.75
CA ASN A 108 -3.95 -2.87 -18.86
C ASN A 108 -4.92 -1.73 -18.49
N PHE A 109 -4.88 -1.24 -17.26
CA PHE A 109 -5.59 -0.01 -16.88
C PHE A 109 -4.66 1.17 -17.06
N ASP A 110 -5.06 2.15 -17.85
CA ASP A 110 -4.32 3.39 -18.01
C ASP A 110 -4.23 4.15 -16.70
N THR A 111 -3.02 4.62 -16.41
CA THR A 111 -2.70 5.46 -15.25
C THR A 111 -1.77 6.58 -15.69
N HIS A 112 -2.17 7.84 -15.49
CA HIS A 112 -1.40 9.00 -15.94
C HIS A 112 -0.01 9.13 -15.28
N ASP A 113 0.21 8.45 -14.18
CA ASP A 113 1.43 8.53 -13.35
C ASP A 113 2.34 7.29 -13.42
N MET A 114 1.96 6.29 -14.23
CA MET A 114 2.76 5.08 -14.46
C MET A 114 2.61 4.60 -15.90
N VAL A 115 3.60 3.83 -16.39
CA VAL A 115 3.48 3.17 -17.69
C VAL A 115 2.33 2.16 -17.71
N THR A 116 1.70 2.00 -18.86
CA THR A 116 0.70 0.95 -19.14
C THR A 116 1.17 0.13 -20.33
N THR A 117 1.61 -1.11 -20.06
CA THR A 117 2.24 -1.93 -21.10
C THR A 117 1.32 -2.99 -21.70
N GLY A 118 0.21 -3.32 -21.04
CA GLY A 118 -0.61 -4.46 -21.43
C GLY A 118 0.16 -5.79 -21.37
N GLY A 119 1.28 -5.83 -20.62
CA GLY A 119 2.21 -6.94 -20.55
C GLY A 119 3.20 -7.01 -21.73
N SER A 120 3.15 -6.07 -22.68
CA SER A 120 3.97 -6.11 -23.91
C SER A 120 5.15 -5.16 -23.88
N VAL A 121 6.33 -5.66 -24.23
CA VAL A 121 7.55 -4.85 -24.38
C VAL A 121 7.42 -3.74 -25.41
N VAL A 122 6.50 -3.87 -26.36
CA VAL A 122 6.24 -2.84 -27.40
C VAL A 122 5.71 -1.55 -26.76
N LEU A 123 4.99 -1.66 -25.63
CA LEU A 123 4.42 -0.52 -24.89
C LEU A 123 5.20 -0.17 -23.62
N ARG A 124 6.43 -0.65 -23.47
CA ARG A 124 7.23 -0.44 -22.24
C ARG A 124 7.44 1.04 -21.85
N ASP A 125 7.36 1.95 -22.82
CA ASP A 125 7.53 3.38 -22.63
C ASP A 125 6.20 4.14 -22.85
N SER A 126 5.06 3.44 -22.82
CA SER A 126 3.73 4.03 -22.99
C SER A 126 3.22 4.65 -21.70
N TYR A 127 3.24 5.98 -21.62
CA TYR A 127 2.64 6.76 -20.56
C TYR A 127 1.30 7.30 -21.04
N PRO A 128 0.17 6.81 -20.51
CA PRO A 128 -1.15 7.33 -20.85
C PRO A 128 -1.28 8.79 -20.41
N PRO A 129 -1.93 9.67 -21.22
CA PRO A 129 -2.16 11.06 -20.82
C PRO A 129 -3.15 11.20 -19.65
N ASP A 130 -4.07 10.22 -19.55
CA ASP A 130 -5.16 10.24 -18.57
C ASP A 130 -5.32 8.87 -17.89
N ASP A 131 -6.02 8.85 -16.76
CA ASP A 131 -6.43 7.61 -16.11
C ASP A 131 -7.58 6.93 -16.89
N ALA A 132 -7.60 5.60 -16.90
CA ALA A 132 -8.81 4.86 -17.26
C ALA A 132 -9.98 5.28 -16.38
N PHE A 133 -11.19 5.27 -16.91
CA PHE A 133 -12.40 5.70 -16.18
C PHE A 133 -12.52 5.11 -14.77
N MET A 134 -12.27 3.79 -14.63
CA MET A 134 -12.35 3.11 -13.33
C MET A 134 -11.24 3.57 -12.37
N VAL A 135 -10.04 3.82 -12.89
CA VAL A 135 -8.91 4.33 -12.07
C VAL A 135 -9.22 5.73 -11.55
N GLY A 136 -9.76 6.60 -12.41
CA GLY A 136 -10.22 7.94 -12.01
C GLY A 136 -11.27 7.85 -10.89
N LYS A 137 -12.26 6.97 -11.02
CA LYS A 137 -13.28 6.75 -9.98
C LYS A 137 -12.70 6.26 -8.65
N LEU A 138 -11.72 5.38 -8.67
CA LEU A 138 -11.05 4.92 -7.45
C LEU A 138 -10.29 6.08 -6.78
N ARG A 139 -9.59 6.91 -7.56
CA ARG A 139 -8.88 8.09 -7.03
C ARG A 139 -9.84 9.14 -6.48
N ASP A 140 -10.96 9.40 -7.17
CA ASP A 140 -12.01 10.32 -6.71
C ASP A 140 -12.61 9.85 -5.38
N ALA A 141 -12.71 8.53 -5.19
CA ALA A 141 -13.13 7.92 -3.94
C ALA A 141 -12.03 7.92 -2.85
N GLY A 142 -10.84 8.45 -3.12
CA GLY A 142 -9.76 8.58 -2.15
C GLY A 142 -8.79 7.41 -2.06
N ALA A 143 -8.89 6.43 -2.97
CA ALA A 143 -7.94 5.33 -3.04
C ALA A 143 -6.56 5.78 -3.57
N ILE A 144 -5.51 5.11 -3.12
CA ILE A 144 -4.14 5.34 -3.60
C ILE A 144 -3.73 4.18 -4.50
N ILE A 145 -3.53 4.45 -5.78
CA ILE A 145 -2.96 3.45 -6.68
C ILE A 145 -1.47 3.35 -6.39
N ILE A 146 -1.05 2.27 -5.73
CA ILE A 146 0.34 2.09 -5.26
C ILE A 146 1.22 1.38 -6.26
N ALA A 147 0.63 0.58 -7.18
CA ALA A 147 1.40 -0.22 -8.13
C ALA A 147 0.55 -0.73 -9.29
N LYS A 148 1.24 -1.21 -10.32
CA LYS A 148 0.67 -2.01 -11.43
C LYS A 148 0.99 -3.48 -11.20
N SER A 149 0.03 -4.38 -11.48
CA SER A 149 0.23 -5.81 -11.39
C SER A 149 0.48 -6.44 -12.76
N ASN A 150 1.32 -7.48 -12.78
CA ASN A 150 1.64 -8.22 -14.00
C ASN A 150 0.41 -8.93 -14.59
N MET A 151 0.45 -9.12 -15.88
CA MET A 151 -0.63 -9.75 -16.63
C MET A 151 -0.08 -10.63 -17.77
N ALA A 152 -0.89 -11.60 -18.22
CA ALA A 152 -0.59 -12.25 -19.49
C ALA A 152 -0.65 -11.21 -20.60
N GLU A 153 0.38 -11.21 -21.48
CA GLU A 153 0.52 -10.24 -22.56
C GLU A 153 -0.77 -10.15 -23.39
N TRP A 154 -1.25 -8.92 -23.62
CA TRP A 154 -2.51 -8.60 -24.30
C TRP A 154 -3.75 -9.29 -23.70
N ALA A 155 -3.68 -9.74 -22.45
CA ALA A 155 -4.72 -10.51 -21.76
C ALA A 155 -5.09 -11.83 -22.48
N PHE A 156 -4.16 -12.43 -23.24
CA PHE A 156 -4.47 -13.50 -24.19
C PHE A 156 -4.34 -14.91 -23.62
N SER A 157 -3.85 -15.10 -22.38
CA SER A 157 -3.77 -16.42 -21.75
C SER A 157 -4.63 -16.52 -20.49
N PRO A 158 -5.55 -17.48 -20.40
CA PRO A 158 -6.27 -17.78 -19.15
C PRO A 158 -5.49 -18.75 -18.24
N ARG A 159 -4.43 -19.40 -18.76
CA ARG A 159 -3.75 -20.51 -18.07
C ARG A 159 -2.55 -20.07 -17.24
N GLU A 160 -1.88 -19.02 -17.66
CA GLU A 160 -0.66 -18.52 -17.05
C GLU A 160 -0.54 -17.00 -17.22
N THR A 161 0.27 -16.38 -16.42
CA THR A 161 0.59 -14.96 -16.50
C THR A 161 2.05 -14.81 -16.90
N VAL A 162 2.27 -14.55 -18.17
CA VAL A 162 3.59 -14.28 -18.76
C VAL A 162 3.49 -13.03 -19.62
N SER A 163 4.40 -12.11 -19.40
CA SER A 163 4.54 -10.88 -20.20
C SER A 163 5.94 -10.77 -20.78
N SER A 164 6.06 -10.23 -21.99
CA SER A 164 7.38 -9.94 -22.60
C SER A 164 8.09 -8.76 -21.89
N SER A 165 7.33 -7.88 -21.22
CA SER A 165 7.88 -6.75 -20.46
C SER A 165 8.49 -7.16 -19.13
N PHE A 166 7.84 -8.08 -18.39
CA PHE A 166 8.17 -8.35 -16.99
C PHE A 166 8.35 -9.84 -16.65
N GLY A 167 8.14 -10.75 -17.62
CA GLY A 167 8.31 -12.18 -17.43
C GLY A 167 7.10 -12.86 -16.77
N ARG A 168 7.36 -14.02 -16.17
CA ARG A 168 6.34 -14.90 -15.57
C ARG A 168 6.01 -14.49 -14.15
N THR A 169 4.72 -14.49 -13.80
CA THR A 169 4.24 -14.46 -12.42
C THR A 169 4.03 -15.90 -11.93
N ALA A 170 4.47 -16.17 -10.71
CA ALA A 170 4.24 -17.43 -10.02
C ALA A 170 3.07 -17.33 -9.03
N ASN A 171 2.55 -18.49 -8.60
CA ASN A 171 1.55 -18.57 -7.55
C ASN A 171 2.19 -18.25 -6.18
N ALA A 172 1.57 -17.38 -5.39
CA ALA A 172 2.10 -16.95 -4.10
C ALA A 172 2.15 -18.04 -3.03
N TYR A 173 1.30 -19.08 -3.15
CA TYR A 173 1.30 -20.23 -2.23
C TYR A 173 2.38 -21.27 -2.57
N ASP A 174 2.71 -21.42 -3.87
CA ASP A 174 3.79 -22.29 -4.34
C ASP A 174 4.30 -21.78 -5.69
N ILE A 175 5.52 -21.30 -5.73
CA ILE A 175 6.14 -20.69 -6.91
C ILE A 175 6.36 -21.67 -8.08
N ASN A 176 6.22 -22.96 -7.88
CA ASN A 176 6.26 -23.96 -8.94
C ASN A 176 4.96 -24.00 -9.76
N PHE A 177 3.89 -23.42 -9.25
CA PHE A 177 2.60 -23.36 -9.93
C PHE A 177 2.36 -21.99 -10.58
N VAL A 178 1.35 -21.94 -11.44
CA VAL A 178 0.88 -20.71 -12.09
C VAL A 178 -0.35 -20.16 -11.36
N PRO A 179 -0.54 -18.83 -11.36
CA PRO A 179 -1.72 -18.20 -10.74
C PRO A 179 -2.91 -18.11 -11.71
N ALA A 180 -2.91 -18.90 -12.80
CA ALA A 180 -3.78 -18.69 -13.97
C ALA A 180 -3.53 -17.30 -14.63
N GLY A 181 -4.49 -16.79 -15.36
CA GLY A 181 -4.36 -15.51 -16.10
C GLY A 181 -5.72 -15.01 -16.59
N SER A 182 -5.73 -13.89 -17.20
CA SER A 182 -4.65 -12.95 -17.53
C SER A 182 -4.26 -12.01 -16.36
N SER A 183 -4.97 -12.06 -15.24
CA SER A 183 -4.78 -11.17 -14.07
C SER A 183 -3.99 -11.85 -12.94
N GLY A 184 -3.08 -12.78 -13.27
CA GLY A 184 -2.35 -13.56 -12.25
C GLY A 184 -1.47 -12.72 -11.33
N GLY A 185 -0.95 -11.59 -11.81
CA GLY A 185 -0.24 -10.64 -10.94
C GLY A 185 -1.11 -10.12 -9.82
N THR A 186 -2.35 -9.71 -10.12
CA THR A 186 -3.31 -9.28 -9.09
C THR A 186 -3.63 -10.43 -8.13
N ALA A 187 -3.90 -11.63 -8.66
CA ALA A 187 -4.24 -12.79 -7.85
C ALA A 187 -3.11 -13.24 -6.90
N SER A 188 -1.85 -13.07 -7.31
CA SER A 188 -0.69 -13.43 -6.47
C SER A 188 -0.25 -12.33 -5.50
N ALA A 189 -0.70 -11.10 -5.71
CA ALA A 189 -0.33 -9.96 -4.86
C ALA A 189 -1.28 -9.72 -3.69
N VAL A 190 -2.50 -10.29 -3.72
CA VAL A 190 -3.56 -10.08 -2.72
C VAL A 190 -3.60 -11.19 -1.68
#